data_1e4adb1a0f38718c2cd8813d7b13a788
#
_entry.id   1e4adb1a0f38718c2cd8813d7b13a788
#
_cell.length_a   1.000
_cell.length_b   1.000
_cell.length_c   1.000
_cell.angle_alpha   90.00
_cell.angle_beta   90.00
_cell.angle_gamma   90.00
#
_symmetry.space_group_name_H-M   'P 1'
#
loop_
_entity.id
_entity.type
_entity.pdbx_description
1 polymer ?
#
loop_
_entity_poly.entity_id
_entity_poly.type
_entity_poly.pdbx_seq_one_letter_code
_entity_poly.pdbx_strand_id
1 'polypeptide(L)'
;MKIAANMKNDYYKSEIISLLLKNKDISSNRYSQTMAAMRGMKSDYYQSEILKKLIDPNVKDESEWSKLIDYAGNIHSDYYQSEVLIKIADEMPDSQSLKKQLNEAAKKIKSDYYYGEVVRETGK
;
A
#
# COMPACT_ATOMS: atom_id res chain seq x y z
N MET A 1 -16.85 15.95 13.54
CA MET A 1 -17.05 15.55 12.93
C MET A 1 -16.62 14.59 13.13
N LYS A 2 -16.45 14.14 13.67
CA LYS A 2 -16.46 13.60 13.37
C LYS A 2 -15.81 12.32 13.26
N ILE A 3 -15.48 11.53 14.33
CA ILE A 3 -14.84 10.21 14.24
C ILE A 3 -15.76 9.23 13.54
N ALA A 4 -17.02 9.19 13.95
CA ALA A 4 -18.00 8.32 13.29
C ALA A 4 -18.16 8.72 11.83
N ALA A 5 -18.15 10.02 11.57
CA ALA A 5 -18.26 10.53 10.21
C ALA A 5 -17.01 10.14 9.40
N ASN A 6 -15.84 10.12 10.05
CA ASN A 6 -14.61 9.72 9.36
C ASN A 6 -14.64 8.26 8.92
N MET A 7 -15.15 7.37 9.76
CA MET A 7 -15.25 5.96 9.39
C MET A 7 -16.18 5.76 8.20
N LYS A 8 -17.31 6.46 8.24
CA LYS A 8 -18.26 6.41 7.14
C LYS A 8 -17.62 6.99 5.87
N ASN A 9 -16.89 8.09 6.02
CA ASN A 9 -16.20 8.71 4.90
C ASN A 9 -15.14 7.80 4.32
N ASP A 10 -14.43 7.06 5.16
CA ASP A 10 -13.43 6.10 4.68
C ASP A 10 -14.08 5.04 3.80
N TYR A 11 -15.22 4.51 4.21
CA TYR A 11 -15.92 3.51 3.42
C TYR A 11 -16.30 4.07 2.05
N TYR A 12 -16.97 5.23 2.03
CA TYR A 12 -17.40 5.82 0.76
C TYR A 12 -16.21 6.24 -0.10
N LYS A 13 -15.18 6.78 0.52
CA LYS A 13 -13.97 7.16 -0.19
C LYS A 13 -13.33 5.94 -0.83
N SER A 14 -13.27 4.84 -0.10
CA SER A 14 -12.67 3.61 -0.64
C SER A 14 -13.49 3.07 -1.82
N GLU A 15 -14.82 3.18 -1.76
CA GLU A 15 -15.67 2.74 -2.86
C GLU A 15 -15.43 3.58 -4.12
N ILE A 16 -15.34 4.89 -3.95
CA ILE A 16 -15.10 5.80 -5.08
C ILE A 16 -13.72 5.51 -5.69
N ILE A 17 -12.71 5.40 -4.85
CA ILE A 17 -11.35 5.13 -5.34
C ILE A 17 -11.29 3.78 -6.04
N SER A 18 -11.95 2.76 -5.49
CA SER A 18 -11.99 1.44 -6.11
C SER A 18 -12.61 1.49 -7.50
N LEU A 19 -13.68 2.28 -7.66
CA LEU A 19 -14.29 2.46 -8.97
C LEU A 19 -13.34 3.12 -9.95
N LEU A 20 -12.61 4.13 -9.49
CA LEU A 20 -11.63 4.80 -10.34
C LEU A 20 -10.51 3.86 -10.76
N LEU A 21 -10.10 2.96 -9.87
CA LEU A 21 -9.04 2.00 -10.18
C LEU A 21 -9.46 0.95 -11.19
N LYS A 22 -10.76 0.69 -11.31
CA LYS A 22 -11.24 -0.23 -12.34
C LYS A 22 -11.12 0.36 -13.73
N ASN A 23 -11.08 1.67 -13.82
CA ASN A 23 -10.86 2.35 -15.08
C ASN A 23 -9.37 2.22 -15.40
N LYS A 24 -9.03 1.46 -16.41
CA LYS A 24 -7.65 1.06 -16.67
C LYS A 24 -6.81 2.12 -17.36
N ASP A 25 -7.19 3.34 -17.25
CA ASP A 25 -6.41 4.44 -17.77
C ASP A 25 -5.23 4.68 -16.80
N ILE A 26 -4.13 4.01 -17.05
CA ILE A 26 -3.00 4.03 -16.14
C ILE A 26 -2.10 5.19 -16.50
N SER A 27 -2.13 6.24 -15.70
CA SER A 27 -1.18 7.33 -15.84
C SER A 27 0.13 6.95 -15.14
N SER A 28 1.20 7.61 -15.53
CA SER A 28 2.52 7.32 -14.98
C SER A 28 2.62 7.60 -13.47
N ASN A 29 1.71 8.42 -12.94
CA ASN A 29 1.72 8.77 -11.51
C ASN A 29 0.50 8.21 -10.78
N ARG A 30 0.01 7.07 -11.24
CA ARG A 30 -1.18 6.42 -10.68
C ARG A 30 -1.10 6.22 -9.18
N TYR A 31 0.04 5.76 -8.68
CA TYR A 31 0.19 5.50 -7.24
C TYR A 31 0.14 6.80 -6.45
N SER A 32 0.85 7.81 -6.92
CA SER A 32 0.87 9.11 -6.25
C SER A 32 -0.52 9.74 -6.20
N GLN A 33 -1.26 9.66 -7.30
CA GLN A 33 -2.61 10.23 -7.35
C GLN A 33 -3.56 9.51 -6.40
N THR A 34 -3.47 8.18 -6.37
CA THR A 34 -4.34 7.40 -5.50
C THR A 34 -4.03 7.69 -4.04
N MET A 35 -2.75 7.73 -3.69
CA MET A 35 -2.37 7.99 -2.30
C MET A 35 -2.77 9.41 -1.87
N ALA A 36 -2.72 10.37 -2.79
CA ALA A 36 -3.20 11.71 -2.47
C ALA A 36 -4.70 11.70 -2.18
N ALA A 37 -5.46 10.90 -2.94
CA ALA A 37 -6.89 10.76 -2.71
C ALA A 37 -7.20 10.07 -1.39
N MET A 38 -6.28 9.23 -0.91
CA MET A 38 -6.46 8.52 0.37
C MET A 38 -6.10 9.37 1.58
N ARG A 39 -5.55 10.55 1.35
CA ARG A 39 -5.13 11.40 2.45
C ARG A 39 -6.27 11.65 3.41
N GLY A 40 -6.00 11.53 4.70
CA GLY A 40 -7.01 11.72 5.73
C GLY A 40 -7.78 10.47 6.11
N MET A 41 -7.61 9.38 5.39
CA MET A 41 -8.25 8.12 5.78
C MET A 41 -7.64 7.60 7.07
N LYS A 42 -8.49 7.06 7.93
CA LYS A 42 -8.07 6.55 9.24
C LYS A 42 -8.07 5.03 9.32
N SER A 43 -8.89 4.38 8.51
CA SER A 43 -9.07 2.92 8.59
C SER A 43 -7.93 2.20 7.91
N ASP A 44 -7.16 1.42 8.67
CA ASP A 44 -6.11 0.57 8.10
C ASP A 44 -6.69 -0.44 7.14
N TYR A 45 -7.87 -0.97 7.47
CA TYR A 45 -8.53 -1.94 6.60
C TYR A 45 -8.82 -1.36 5.20
N TYR A 46 -9.49 -0.21 5.15
CA TYR A 46 -9.83 0.38 3.86
C TYR A 46 -8.59 0.84 3.10
N GLN A 47 -7.61 1.37 3.82
CA GLN A 47 -6.36 1.76 3.17
C GLN A 47 -5.66 0.55 2.55
N SER A 48 -5.59 -0.56 3.29
CA SER A 48 -4.93 -1.75 2.76
C SER A 48 -5.69 -2.33 1.56
N GLU A 49 -7.02 -2.28 1.59
CA GLU A 49 -7.80 -2.78 0.47
C GLU A 49 -7.55 -1.96 -0.79
N ILE A 50 -7.48 -0.64 -0.66
CA ILE A 50 -7.18 0.23 -1.79
C ILE A 50 -5.79 -0.06 -2.33
N LEU A 51 -4.80 -0.14 -1.44
CA LEU A 51 -3.42 -0.36 -1.87
C LEU A 51 -3.27 -1.70 -2.59
N LYS A 52 -3.93 -2.74 -2.10
CA LYS A 52 -3.86 -4.04 -2.75
C LYS A 52 -4.47 -4.02 -4.15
N LYS A 53 -5.52 -3.23 -4.35
CA LYS A 53 -6.13 -3.07 -5.67
C LYS A 53 -5.30 -2.20 -6.60
N LEU A 54 -4.57 -1.25 -6.02
CA LEU A 54 -3.75 -0.31 -6.78
C LEU A 54 -2.53 -0.97 -7.40
N ILE A 55 -1.96 -1.95 -6.70
CA ILE A 55 -0.70 -2.56 -7.11
C ILE A 55 -0.86 -3.22 -8.47
N ASP A 56 0.02 -2.88 -9.40
CA ASP A 56 -0.02 -3.33 -10.78
C ASP A 56 1.41 -3.56 -11.27
N PRO A 57 1.77 -4.80 -11.63
CA PRO A 57 3.15 -5.08 -12.07
C PRO A 57 3.54 -4.36 -13.35
N ASN A 58 2.58 -3.80 -14.08
CA ASN A 58 2.89 -3.05 -15.29
C ASN A 58 3.40 -1.65 -15.01
N VAL A 59 3.28 -1.16 -13.79
CA VAL A 59 3.86 0.12 -13.40
C VAL A 59 5.36 -0.11 -13.20
N LYS A 60 6.19 0.58 -13.98
CA LYS A 60 7.64 0.37 -13.97
C LYS A 60 8.43 1.50 -13.30
N ASP A 61 7.79 2.62 -13.01
CA ASP A 61 8.47 3.77 -12.43
C ASP A 61 8.81 3.48 -10.97
N GLU A 62 10.11 3.33 -10.67
CA GLU A 62 10.55 3.00 -9.32
C GLU A 62 10.18 4.07 -8.30
N SER A 63 10.11 5.34 -8.71
CA SER A 63 9.75 6.38 -7.77
C SER A 63 8.30 6.21 -7.29
N GLU A 64 7.41 5.71 -8.15
CA GLU A 64 6.03 5.41 -7.75
C GLU A 64 5.99 4.26 -6.76
N TRP A 65 6.76 3.21 -7.01
CA TRP A 65 6.84 2.09 -6.08
C TRP A 65 7.45 2.52 -4.74
N SER A 66 8.44 3.41 -4.79
CA SER A 66 9.06 3.92 -3.57
C SER A 66 8.05 4.64 -2.69
N LYS A 67 7.20 5.47 -3.29
CA LYS A 67 6.15 6.17 -2.57
C LYS A 67 5.13 5.21 -1.98
N LEU A 68 4.80 4.17 -2.73
CA LEU A 68 3.86 3.15 -2.27
C LEU A 68 4.40 2.41 -1.05
N ILE A 69 5.67 2.02 -1.08
CA ILE A 69 6.31 1.35 0.04
C ILE A 69 6.31 2.25 1.27
N ASP A 70 6.63 3.51 1.08
CA ASP A 70 6.64 4.46 2.18
C ASP A 70 5.25 4.60 2.82
N TYR A 71 4.22 4.70 1.99
CA TYR A 71 2.86 4.78 2.50
C TYR A 71 2.49 3.51 3.28
N ALA A 72 2.79 2.36 2.70
CA ALA A 72 2.47 1.08 3.35
C ALA A 72 3.21 0.94 4.68
N GLY A 73 4.43 1.46 4.77
CA GLY A 73 5.21 1.42 6.00
C GLY A 73 4.59 2.22 7.14
N ASN A 74 3.61 3.07 6.86
CA ASN A 74 2.95 3.88 7.87
C ASN A 74 1.58 3.34 8.29
N ILE A 75 1.16 2.20 7.76
CA ILE A 75 -0.05 1.54 8.23
C ILE A 75 0.22 1.00 9.63
N HIS A 76 -0.69 1.27 10.57
CA HIS A 76 -0.46 0.93 11.98
C HIS A 76 -0.66 -0.54 12.29
N SER A 77 -1.61 -1.20 11.65
CA SER A 77 -1.88 -2.61 11.90
C SER A 77 -0.80 -3.49 11.27
N ASP A 78 -0.12 -4.27 12.09
CA ASP A 78 0.90 -5.20 11.61
C ASP A 78 0.33 -6.15 10.56
N TYR A 79 -0.87 -6.63 10.80
CA TYR A 79 -1.53 -7.56 9.87
C TYR A 79 -1.74 -6.91 8.50
N TYR A 80 -2.40 -5.76 8.46
CA TYR A 80 -2.68 -5.10 7.18
C TYR A 80 -1.42 -4.58 6.52
N GLN A 81 -0.49 -4.07 7.31
CA GLN A 81 0.78 -3.62 6.78
C GLN A 81 1.53 -4.77 6.10
N SER A 82 1.59 -5.93 6.76
CA SER A 82 2.29 -7.07 6.20
C SER A 82 1.63 -7.54 4.90
N GLU A 83 0.30 -7.55 4.84
CA GLU A 83 -0.39 -7.96 3.63
C GLU A 83 -0.01 -7.09 2.44
N VAL A 84 0.02 -5.77 2.65
CA VAL A 84 0.36 -4.85 1.57
C VAL A 84 1.82 -5.01 1.16
N LEU A 85 2.72 -5.10 2.15
CA LEU A 85 4.15 -5.24 1.84
C LEU A 85 4.46 -6.54 1.10
N ILE A 86 3.78 -7.62 1.45
CA ILE A 86 3.94 -8.90 0.75
C ILE A 86 3.50 -8.76 -0.70
N LYS A 87 2.36 -8.12 -0.94
CA LYS A 87 1.89 -7.94 -2.30
C LYS A 87 2.85 -7.05 -3.10
N ILE A 88 3.37 -6.01 -2.47
CA ILE A 88 4.38 -5.17 -3.12
C ILE A 88 5.60 -6.01 -3.51
N ALA A 89 6.08 -6.84 -2.58
CA ALA A 89 7.23 -7.69 -2.85
C ALA A 89 7.01 -8.61 -4.04
N ASP A 90 5.79 -9.14 -4.16
CA ASP A 90 5.46 -10.05 -5.26
C ASP A 90 5.41 -9.36 -6.62
N GLU A 91 4.97 -8.11 -6.64
CA GLU A 91 4.62 -7.46 -7.91
C GLU A 91 5.62 -6.39 -8.35
N MET A 92 6.45 -5.89 -7.46
CA MET A 92 7.34 -4.77 -7.77
C MET A 92 8.45 -5.18 -8.76
N PRO A 93 9.02 -4.20 -9.48
CA PRO A 93 10.16 -4.46 -10.34
C PRO A 93 11.33 -5.02 -9.55
N ASP A 94 12.19 -5.77 -10.23
CA ASP A 94 13.40 -6.32 -9.61
C ASP A 94 14.40 -5.18 -9.43
N SER A 95 14.47 -4.65 -8.23
CA SER A 95 15.30 -3.49 -7.91
C SER A 95 15.87 -3.65 -6.51
N GLN A 96 17.19 -3.60 -6.40
CA GLN A 96 17.84 -3.68 -5.10
C GLN A 96 17.47 -2.52 -4.20
N SER A 97 17.31 -1.34 -4.79
CA SER A 97 16.89 -0.15 -4.05
C SER A 97 15.51 -0.35 -3.43
N LEU A 98 14.56 -0.87 -4.21
CA LEU A 98 13.21 -1.12 -3.70
C LEU A 98 13.19 -2.22 -2.66
N LYS A 99 13.99 -3.27 -2.85
CA LYS A 99 14.07 -4.36 -1.86
C LYS A 99 14.60 -3.84 -0.54
N LYS A 100 15.62 -2.98 -0.58
CA LYS A 100 16.17 -2.38 0.62
C LYS A 100 15.12 -1.54 1.33
N GLN A 101 14.40 -0.72 0.57
CA GLN A 101 13.36 0.13 1.13
C GLN A 101 12.23 -0.70 1.73
N LEU A 102 11.84 -1.78 1.07
CA LEU A 102 10.80 -2.68 1.56
C LEU A 102 11.22 -3.31 2.88
N ASN A 103 12.47 -3.76 2.97
CA ASN A 103 12.98 -4.34 4.21
C ASN A 103 12.99 -3.31 5.35
N GLU A 104 13.33 -2.05 5.05
CA GLU A 104 13.29 -1.02 6.06
C GLU A 104 11.87 -0.76 6.54
N ALA A 105 10.90 -0.76 5.61
CA ALA A 105 9.51 -0.61 6.00
C ALA A 105 9.04 -1.77 6.87
N ALA A 106 9.47 -2.99 6.53
CA ALA A 106 9.09 -4.18 7.29
C ALA A 106 9.59 -4.14 8.73
N LYS A 107 10.70 -3.45 8.98
CA LYS A 107 11.24 -3.34 10.34
C LYS A 107 10.30 -2.60 11.28
N LYS A 108 9.33 -1.88 10.76
CA LYS A 108 8.33 -1.21 11.60
C LYS A 108 7.28 -2.16 12.14
N ILE A 109 7.18 -3.36 11.58
CA ILE A 109 6.24 -4.38 12.04
C ILE A 109 6.71 -4.89 13.39
N LYS A 110 5.83 -4.86 14.39
CA LYS A 110 6.18 -5.27 15.75
C LYS A 110 6.06 -6.78 15.95
N SER A 111 5.17 -7.43 15.20
CA SER A 111 4.97 -8.87 15.31
C SER A 111 6.07 -9.61 14.57
N ASP A 112 6.80 -10.47 15.28
CA ASP A 112 7.84 -11.29 14.65
C ASP A 112 7.26 -12.18 13.56
N TYR A 113 6.05 -12.67 13.77
CA TYR A 113 5.40 -13.53 12.80
C TYR A 113 5.19 -12.80 11.47
N TYR A 114 4.57 -11.62 11.53
CA TYR A 114 4.28 -10.87 10.29
C TYR A 114 5.55 -10.30 9.68
N TYR A 115 6.50 -9.89 10.50
CA TYR A 115 7.79 -9.45 9.98
C TYR A 115 8.46 -10.59 9.20
N GLY A 116 8.44 -11.80 9.76
CA GLY A 116 9.01 -12.96 9.10
C GLY A 116 8.35 -13.29 7.78
N GLU A 117 7.02 -13.10 7.71
CA GLU A 117 6.29 -13.34 6.46
C GLU A 117 6.76 -12.41 5.36
N VAL A 118 6.95 -11.12 5.68
CA VAL A 118 7.40 -10.14 4.68
C VAL A 118 8.82 -10.45 4.22
N VAL A 119 9.71 -10.75 5.18
CA VAL A 119 11.11 -11.04 4.86
C VAL A 119 11.22 -12.27 3.97
N ARG A 120 10.44 -13.29 4.26
CA ARG A 120 10.42 -14.50 3.44
C ARG A 120 10.02 -14.19 2.02
N GLU A 121 9.01 -13.37 1.85
CA GLU A 121 8.53 -13.01 0.52
C GLU A 121 9.58 -12.17 -0.23
N THR A 122 10.23 -11.24 0.47
CA THR A 122 11.26 -10.40 -0.14
C THR A 122 12.46 -11.21 -0.59
N GLY A 123 12.77 -12.29 0.13
CA GLY A 123 13.91 -13.13 -0.15
C GLY A 123 13.75 -14.06 -1.34
N LYS A 124 12.55 -14.14 -1.88
CA LYS A 124 12.32 -14.96 -3.09
C LYS A 124 12.86 -14.26 -4.36
#